data_3038647f80fb66d722ad6c2779815405
#
_entry.id   3038647f80fb66d722ad6c2779815405
#
_cell.length_a   1.000
_cell.length_b   1.000
_cell.length_c   1.000
_cell.angle_alpha   90.00
_cell.angle_beta   90.00
_cell.angle_gamma   90.00
#
_symmetry.space_group_name_H-M   'P 1'
#
loop_
_entity.id
_entity.type
_entity.pdbx_description
1 polymer ?
#
loop_
_entity_poly.entity_id
_entity_poly.type
_entity_poly.pdbx_seq_one_letter_code
_entity_poly.pdbx_strand_id
1 'polypeptide(L)'
;DFFTGAFSTDVFFARNFIGNLETTIQSDSSHTTINKSLWELHPFVAHIAPKHTTIKDFRFEHDATQYLNICGTIADTHSDTLNIKLNDIDLSYLLSLVKLQGISFGGNVSGDIKAADLYTQSPFIDANVKVHNFSFCEGPMGDAVAHAYWNQDSTRLQFNAKVNETANHTTLVDGYADLTSNRLWIDLFADSTNISFLNGLLSSFMGNVEGNANGHISIGGPMNAIDLDGKLLTDAAFDLTPTNARYHFKDT
;
A
#
# COMPACT_ATOMS: atom_id res chain seq x y z
N ASP A 1 -5.30 -4.55 23.19
CA ASP A 1 -6.01 -3.67 22.26
C ASP A 1 -5.01 -3.07 21.28
N PHE A 2 -5.30 -3.16 19.98
CA PHE A 2 -4.45 -2.66 18.91
C PHE A 2 -4.41 -1.12 18.87
N PHE A 3 -5.50 -0.51 19.22
CA PHE A 3 -5.69 0.94 19.22
C PHE A 3 -6.42 1.39 20.49
N THR A 4 -5.86 2.38 21.20
CA THR A 4 -6.50 3.03 22.34
C THR A 4 -6.16 4.51 22.34
N GLY A 5 -7.15 5.37 22.50
CA GLY A 5 -6.94 6.82 22.56
C GLY A 5 -8.24 7.60 22.55
N ALA A 6 -8.10 8.92 22.65
CA ALA A 6 -9.20 9.86 22.52
C ALA A 6 -8.76 11.01 21.63
N PHE A 7 -9.64 11.43 20.74
CA PHE A 7 -9.45 12.60 19.90
C PHE A 7 -10.36 13.72 20.36
N SER A 8 -9.79 14.91 20.55
CA SER A 8 -10.53 16.14 20.79
C SER A 8 -10.75 16.83 19.46
N THR A 9 -12.02 16.97 19.06
CA THR A 9 -12.37 17.50 17.75
C THR A 9 -13.69 18.26 17.82
N ASP A 10 -13.69 19.47 17.33
CA ASP A 10 -14.90 20.26 17.10
C ASP A 10 -15.37 20.10 15.65
N VAL A 11 -16.65 19.89 15.47
CA VAL A 11 -17.26 19.73 14.15
C VAL A 11 -18.36 20.76 13.97
N PHE A 12 -18.17 21.65 13.01
CA PHE A 12 -19.10 22.72 12.69
C PHE A 12 -19.82 22.41 11.37
N PHE A 13 -21.15 22.53 11.39
CA PHE A 13 -21.97 22.39 10.21
C PHE A 13 -22.56 23.73 9.82
N ALA A 14 -22.43 24.10 8.56
CA ALA A 14 -23.00 25.29 8.00
C ALA A 14 -23.69 24.98 6.66
N ARG A 15 -24.57 25.88 6.22
CA ARG A 15 -25.06 25.87 4.83
C ARG A 15 -24.53 27.11 4.12
N ASN A 16 -23.97 26.90 2.93
CA ASN A 16 -23.58 28.03 2.11
C ASN A 16 -24.83 28.76 1.52
N PHE A 17 -24.59 29.84 0.82
CA PHE A 17 -25.64 30.69 0.27
C PHE A 17 -26.52 29.99 -0.79
N ILE A 18 -26.08 28.86 -1.36
CA ILE A 18 -26.87 28.02 -2.29
C ILE A 18 -27.51 26.81 -1.60
N GLY A 19 -27.40 26.72 -0.26
CA GLY A 19 -28.04 25.70 0.55
C GLY A 19 -27.26 24.40 0.74
N ASN A 20 -26.07 24.26 0.17
CA ASN A 20 -25.22 23.08 0.36
C ASN A 20 -24.68 23.03 1.77
N LEU A 21 -24.62 21.82 2.33
CA LEU A 21 -23.98 21.55 3.62
C LEU A 21 -22.46 21.64 3.49
N GLU A 22 -21.84 22.35 4.40
CA GLU A 22 -20.40 22.44 4.58
C GLU A 22 -20.03 22.02 6.00
N THR A 23 -18.93 21.30 6.15
CA THR A 23 -18.45 20.82 7.44
C THR A 23 -17.03 21.31 7.66
N THR A 24 -16.79 21.93 8.80
CA THR A 24 -15.43 22.27 9.24
C THR A 24 -15.08 21.41 10.44
N ILE A 25 -13.96 20.73 10.37
CA ILE A 25 -13.39 19.91 11.44
C ILE A 25 -12.16 20.64 11.95
N GLN A 26 -12.13 20.92 13.25
CA GLN A 26 -10.97 21.47 13.94
C GLN A 26 -10.56 20.48 15.01
N SER A 27 -9.36 19.99 14.95
CA SER A 27 -8.81 19.07 15.95
C SER A 27 -7.81 19.79 16.83
N ASP A 28 -7.89 19.54 18.12
CA ASP A 28 -6.82 19.87 19.05
C ASP A 28 -5.74 18.77 19.04
N SER A 29 -4.59 19.05 19.68
CA SER A 29 -3.58 18.03 19.93
C SER A 29 -4.19 16.86 20.71
N SER A 30 -3.99 15.67 20.19
CA SER A 30 -4.56 14.44 20.74
C SER A 30 -3.55 13.31 20.70
N HIS A 31 -3.62 12.43 21.68
CA HIS A 31 -2.70 11.30 21.80
C HIS A 31 -3.46 9.98 21.68
N THR A 32 -2.86 9.03 20.98
CA THR A 32 -3.37 7.68 20.86
C THR A 32 -2.24 6.66 20.94
N THR A 33 -2.55 5.46 21.36
CA THR A 33 -1.60 4.35 21.37
C THR A 33 -1.97 3.36 20.28
N ILE A 34 -1.03 3.09 19.39
CA ILE A 34 -1.15 2.09 18.32
C ILE A 34 -0.03 1.07 18.55
N ASN A 35 -0.35 -0.21 18.68
CA ASN A 35 0.62 -1.28 18.94
C ASN A 35 1.58 -0.96 20.09
N LYS A 36 1.08 -0.38 21.18
CA LYS A 36 1.85 0.05 22.36
C LYS A 36 2.77 1.27 22.14
N SER A 37 2.81 1.85 20.95
CA SER A 37 3.52 3.08 20.65
C SER A 37 2.59 4.28 20.75
N LEU A 38 3.05 5.34 21.40
CA LEU A 38 2.29 6.58 21.54
C LEU A 38 2.40 7.38 20.24
N TRP A 39 1.26 7.81 19.73
CA TRP A 39 1.13 8.65 18.55
C TRP A 39 0.45 9.96 18.91
N GLU A 40 0.89 11.04 18.30
CA GLU A 40 0.29 12.36 18.47
C GLU A 40 -0.37 12.81 17.17
N LEU A 41 -1.61 13.27 17.29
CA LEU A 41 -2.30 14.03 16.27
C LEU A 41 -2.13 15.51 16.59
N HIS A 42 -1.45 16.24 15.70
CA HIS A 42 -1.31 17.69 15.81
C HIS A 42 -2.62 18.42 15.48
N PRO A 43 -2.81 19.65 15.96
CA PRO A 43 -3.96 20.45 15.57
C PRO A 43 -4.04 20.62 14.07
N PHE A 44 -5.21 20.39 13.49
CA PHE A 44 -5.44 20.56 12.06
C PHE A 44 -6.84 21.12 11.79
N VAL A 45 -7.04 21.64 10.57
CA VAL A 45 -8.34 22.07 10.09
C VAL A 45 -8.65 21.37 8.77
N ALA A 46 -9.83 20.75 8.70
CA ALA A 46 -10.37 20.25 7.45
C ALA A 46 -11.70 20.94 7.12
N HIS A 47 -11.85 21.40 5.90
CA HIS A 47 -13.09 21.97 5.38
C HIS A 47 -13.61 21.07 4.27
N ILE A 48 -14.83 20.58 4.44
CA ILE A 48 -15.48 19.62 3.55
C ILE A 48 -16.75 20.24 3.00
N ALA A 49 -16.80 20.42 1.71
CA ALA A 49 -17.96 20.86 0.95
C ALA A 49 -18.22 19.88 -0.22
N PRO A 50 -19.37 19.92 -0.86
CA PRO A 50 -19.65 19.09 -2.03
C PRO A 50 -18.58 19.29 -3.11
N LYS A 51 -17.88 18.22 -3.48
CA LYS A 51 -16.78 18.21 -4.46
C LYS A 51 -15.61 19.16 -4.14
N HIS A 52 -15.46 19.51 -2.88
CA HIS A 52 -14.36 20.36 -2.44
C HIS A 52 -13.97 20.00 -1.01
N THR A 53 -12.75 19.51 -0.82
CA THR A 53 -12.21 19.21 0.50
C THR A 53 -10.84 19.85 0.63
N THR A 54 -10.64 20.68 1.63
CA THR A 54 -9.33 21.26 1.97
C THR A 54 -8.88 20.74 3.32
N ILE A 55 -7.64 20.29 3.40
CA ILE A 55 -6.98 19.83 4.63
C ILE A 55 -5.75 20.70 4.86
N LYS A 56 -5.65 21.29 6.05
CA LYS A 56 -4.53 22.14 6.46
C LYS A 56 -3.85 21.50 7.66
N ASP A 57 -2.53 21.38 7.57
CA ASP A 57 -1.63 21.03 8.66
C ASP A 57 -1.90 19.69 9.36
N PHE A 58 -2.60 18.74 8.70
CA PHE A 58 -2.76 17.41 9.27
C PHE A 58 -1.40 16.74 9.43
N ARG A 59 -1.04 16.48 10.67
CA ARG A 59 0.15 15.72 11.03
C ARG A 59 -0.18 14.72 12.12
N PHE A 60 0.13 13.46 11.84
CA PHE A 60 0.00 12.36 12.77
C PHE A 60 1.37 11.69 12.88
N GLU A 61 1.96 11.66 14.07
CA GLU A 61 3.33 11.20 14.27
C GLU A 61 3.52 10.38 15.53
N HIS A 62 4.46 9.46 15.48
CA HIS A 62 5.03 8.80 16.65
C HIS A 62 6.22 9.61 17.19
N ASP A 63 7.06 10.09 16.30
CA ASP A 63 8.21 10.97 16.59
C ASP A 63 8.58 11.80 15.34
N ALA A 64 9.71 12.49 15.38
CA ALA A 64 10.17 13.31 14.26
C ALA A 64 10.49 12.51 12.99
N THR A 65 10.72 11.20 13.11
CA THR A 65 11.10 10.31 11.99
C THR A 65 9.95 9.45 11.50
N GLN A 66 8.91 9.22 12.30
CA GLN A 66 7.78 8.39 11.95
C GLN A 66 6.48 9.20 11.93
N TYR A 67 6.04 9.59 10.73
CA TYR A 67 4.90 10.48 10.58
C TYR A 67 4.16 10.36 9.26
N LEU A 68 2.89 10.80 9.28
CA LEU A 68 2.02 11.04 8.14
C LEU A 68 1.62 12.51 8.13
N ASN A 69 1.92 13.23 7.04
CA ASN A 69 1.44 14.59 6.79
C ASN A 69 0.46 14.59 5.62
N ILE A 70 -0.64 15.34 5.75
CA ILE A 70 -1.60 15.55 4.67
C ILE A 70 -1.93 17.04 4.59
N CYS A 71 -1.77 17.64 3.43
CA CYS A 71 -2.16 19.03 3.19
C CYS A 71 -2.58 19.26 1.74
N GLY A 72 -3.45 20.22 1.52
CA GLY A 72 -3.88 20.61 0.18
C GLY A 72 -5.39 20.58 0.01
N THR A 73 -5.82 20.62 -1.23
CA THR A 73 -7.23 20.67 -1.61
C THR A 73 -7.52 19.60 -2.66
N ILE A 74 -8.66 18.96 -2.53
CA ILE A 74 -9.28 18.14 -3.57
C ILE A 74 -10.53 18.87 -4.04
N ALA A 75 -10.59 19.20 -5.31
CA ALA A 75 -11.77 19.79 -5.94
C ALA A 75 -12.03 19.10 -7.28
N ASP A 76 -13.02 19.58 -8.01
CA ASP A 76 -13.28 19.15 -9.40
C ASP A 76 -12.51 20.00 -10.42
N THR A 77 -11.44 20.66 -9.99
CA THR A 77 -10.54 21.47 -10.82
C THR A 77 -9.12 20.91 -10.76
N HIS A 78 -8.46 20.77 -11.92
CA HIS A 78 -7.11 20.19 -12.05
C HIS A 78 -5.99 20.98 -11.33
N SER A 79 -6.27 22.16 -10.82
CA SER A 79 -5.26 22.98 -10.13
C SER A 79 -5.05 22.61 -8.67
N ASP A 80 -5.99 21.88 -8.09
CA ASP A 80 -6.00 21.57 -6.66
C ASP A 80 -5.42 20.18 -6.40
N THR A 81 -4.44 20.11 -5.53
CA THR A 81 -3.72 18.88 -5.24
C THR A 81 -3.66 18.63 -3.74
N LEU A 82 -4.02 17.41 -3.34
CA LEU A 82 -3.74 16.88 -2.02
C LEU A 82 -2.33 16.27 -2.03
N ASN A 83 -1.51 16.71 -1.11
CA ASN A 83 -0.17 16.18 -0.90
C ASN A 83 -0.16 15.35 0.37
N ILE A 84 0.33 14.12 0.27
CA ILE A 84 0.49 13.19 1.38
C ILE A 84 1.96 12.82 1.46
N LYS A 85 2.55 13.02 2.62
CA LYS A 85 3.93 12.63 2.89
C LYS A 85 3.96 11.59 4.00
N LEU A 86 4.60 10.48 3.70
CA LEU A 86 4.81 9.36 4.62
C LEU A 86 6.29 9.31 5.00
N ASN A 87 6.60 9.06 6.24
CA ASN A 87 7.95 8.75 6.68
C ASN A 87 7.92 7.60 7.69
N ASP A 88 8.55 6.49 7.33
CA ASP A 88 8.72 5.29 8.15
C ASP A 88 7.39 4.72 8.71
N ILE A 89 6.32 4.78 7.95
CA ILE A 89 5.00 4.26 8.34
C ILE A 89 4.90 2.77 8.02
N ASP A 90 4.43 1.98 8.98
CA ASP A 90 4.14 0.56 8.75
C ASP A 90 3.07 0.39 7.67
N LEU A 91 3.45 -0.28 6.59
CA LEU A 91 2.61 -0.49 5.41
C LEU A 91 1.33 -1.26 5.75
N SER A 92 1.37 -2.13 6.74
CA SER A 92 0.19 -2.87 7.20
C SER A 92 -0.92 -1.96 7.74
N TYR A 93 -0.57 -0.82 8.36
CA TYR A 93 -1.55 0.16 8.84
C TYR A 93 -2.29 0.82 7.68
N LEU A 94 -1.56 1.21 6.63
CA LEU A 94 -2.16 1.84 5.45
C LEU A 94 -3.07 0.86 4.71
N LEU A 95 -2.62 -0.38 4.55
CA LEU A 95 -3.35 -1.41 3.81
C LEU A 95 -4.52 -2.01 4.59
N SER A 96 -4.54 -1.87 5.92
CA SER A 96 -5.73 -2.22 6.71
C SER A 96 -6.97 -1.40 6.36
N LEU A 97 -6.76 -0.22 5.76
CA LEU A 97 -7.84 0.64 5.25
C LEU A 97 -8.42 0.10 3.93
N VAL A 98 -7.63 -0.69 3.19
CA VAL A 98 -8.02 -1.35 1.94
C VAL A 98 -8.14 -2.84 2.23
N LYS A 99 -9.35 -3.39 2.27
CA LYS A 99 -9.58 -4.80 2.61
C LYS A 99 -9.06 -5.72 1.49
N LEU A 100 -7.75 -5.94 1.45
CA LEU A 100 -7.13 -6.94 0.59
C LEU A 100 -7.31 -8.32 1.24
N GLN A 101 -8.06 -9.21 0.61
CA GLN A 101 -8.25 -10.58 1.10
C GLN A 101 -7.20 -11.50 0.46
N GLY A 102 -6.49 -12.28 1.29
CA GLY A 102 -5.55 -13.29 0.83
C GLY A 102 -4.16 -12.78 0.43
N ILE A 103 -3.93 -11.46 0.48
CA ILE A 103 -2.62 -10.84 0.21
C ILE A 103 -2.25 -9.94 1.37
N SER A 104 -1.04 -10.10 1.88
CA SER A 104 -0.47 -9.21 2.89
C SER A 104 0.83 -8.57 2.40
N PHE A 105 1.04 -7.33 2.80
CA PHE A 105 2.27 -6.59 2.56
C PHE A 105 2.77 -6.05 3.89
N GLY A 106 4.07 -6.08 4.10
CA GLY A 106 4.72 -5.52 5.29
C GLY A 106 5.93 -4.68 4.92
N GLY A 107 6.48 -4.04 5.92
CA GLY A 107 7.62 -3.12 5.81
C GLY A 107 7.24 -1.68 6.14
N ASN A 108 8.24 -0.80 6.19
CA ASN A 108 8.06 0.60 6.54
C ASN A 108 8.16 1.47 5.30
N VAL A 109 7.10 2.21 5.01
CA VAL A 109 6.99 3.05 3.80
C VAL A 109 7.34 4.50 4.09
N SER A 110 8.13 5.08 3.19
CA SER A 110 8.42 6.52 3.13
C SER A 110 8.23 7.02 1.70
N GLY A 111 7.68 8.21 1.52
CA GLY A 111 7.51 8.79 0.20
C GLY A 111 6.47 9.88 0.13
N ASP A 112 6.20 10.30 -1.09
CA ASP A 112 5.27 11.38 -1.41
C ASP A 112 4.18 10.87 -2.35
N ILE A 113 2.94 11.23 -2.05
CA ILE A 113 1.76 10.93 -2.87
C ILE A 113 1.07 12.24 -3.20
N LYS A 114 0.74 12.42 -4.46
CA LYS A 114 -0.08 13.53 -4.95
C LYS A 114 -1.38 12.97 -5.50
N ALA A 115 -2.49 13.59 -5.11
CA ALA A 115 -3.80 13.22 -5.59
C ALA A 115 -4.60 14.48 -5.97
N ALA A 116 -5.26 14.43 -7.11
CA ALA A 116 -6.16 15.49 -7.58
C ALA A 116 -7.37 14.84 -8.27
N ASP A 117 -8.39 15.66 -8.57
CA ASP A 117 -9.56 15.22 -9.33
C ASP A 117 -10.30 14.00 -8.77
N LEU A 118 -10.17 13.73 -7.45
CA LEU A 118 -10.74 12.53 -6.83
C LEU A 118 -12.28 12.46 -6.87
N TYR A 119 -12.94 13.56 -7.19
CA TYR A 119 -14.40 13.62 -7.39
C TYR A 119 -14.83 13.41 -8.86
N THR A 120 -13.90 13.09 -9.73
CA THR A 120 -14.13 12.84 -11.16
C THR A 120 -14.00 11.35 -11.49
N GLN A 121 -14.35 10.99 -12.73
CA GLN A 121 -14.12 9.62 -13.24
C GLN A 121 -12.66 9.36 -13.63
N SER A 122 -11.85 10.41 -13.68
CA SER A 122 -10.45 10.36 -14.08
C SER A 122 -9.58 11.02 -13.00
N PRO A 123 -9.41 10.39 -11.83
CA PRO A 123 -8.57 10.93 -10.78
C PRO A 123 -7.10 11.02 -11.26
N PHE A 124 -6.36 11.94 -10.68
CA PHE A 124 -4.91 11.97 -10.76
C PHE A 124 -4.34 11.39 -9.47
N ILE A 125 -3.47 10.40 -9.58
CA ILE A 125 -2.70 9.84 -8.47
C ILE A 125 -1.27 9.65 -8.98
N ASP A 126 -0.31 10.11 -8.22
CA ASP A 126 1.12 9.90 -8.44
C ASP A 126 1.77 9.65 -7.06
N ALA A 127 2.31 8.46 -6.85
CA ALA A 127 2.88 8.02 -5.60
C ALA A 127 4.29 7.48 -5.84
N ASN A 128 5.27 8.10 -5.20
CA ASN A 128 6.66 7.67 -5.24
C ASN A 128 7.08 7.27 -3.83
N VAL A 129 7.31 5.98 -3.62
CA VAL A 129 7.55 5.44 -2.29
C VAL A 129 8.76 4.52 -2.24
N LYS A 130 9.38 4.46 -1.06
CA LYS A 130 10.39 3.46 -0.69
C LYS A 130 9.84 2.65 0.47
N VAL A 131 10.07 1.37 0.46
CA VAL A 131 9.66 0.47 1.54
C VAL A 131 10.90 -0.25 2.05
N HIS A 132 11.24 -0.04 3.32
CA HIS A 132 12.28 -0.80 3.99
C HIS A 132 11.72 -2.11 4.53
N ASN A 133 12.52 -3.18 4.45
CA ASN A 133 12.12 -4.51 4.87
C ASN A 133 10.78 -4.95 4.27
N PHE A 134 10.60 -4.68 2.98
CA PHE A 134 9.38 -5.07 2.27
C PHE A 134 9.18 -6.58 2.36
N SER A 135 7.97 -6.99 2.68
CA SER A 135 7.53 -8.37 2.65
C SER A 135 6.21 -8.52 1.88
N PHE A 136 6.08 -9.62 1.20
CA PHE A 136 4.88 -10.00 0.46
C PHE A 136 4.41 -11.37 0.93
N CYS A 137 3.14 -11.49 1.32
CA CYS A 137 2.58 -12.72 1.90
C CYS A 137 3.50 -13.34 2.96
N GLU A 138 3.98 -12.50 3.91
CA GLU A 138 4.90 -12.85 4.99
C GLU A 138 6.33 -13.25 4.55
N GLY A 139 6.58 -13.40 3.25
CA GLY A 139 7.91 -13.67 2.71
C GLY A 139 8.75 -12.39 2.60
N PRO A 140 9.97 -12.34 3.19
CA PRO A 140 10.84 -11.18 3.09
C PRO A 140 11.36 -11.02 1.67
N MET A 141 11.22 -9.81 1.12
CA MET A 141 11.62 -9.47 -0.25
C MET A 141 12.79 -8.47 -0.31
N GLY A 142 13.18 -7.88 0.83
CA GLY A 142 14.22 -6.84 0.89
C GLY A 142 13.64 -5.43 0.80
N ASP A 143 14.45 -4.45 0.38
CA ASP A 143 13.97 -3.09 0.20
C ASP A 143 13.31 -2.91 -1.16
N ALA A 144 12.30 -2.04 -1.24
CA ALA A 144 11.59 -1.77 -2.48
C ALA A 144 11.52 -0.26 -2.78
N VAL A 145 11.57 0.09 -4.05
CA VAL A 145 11.25 1.43 -4.57
C VAL A 145 10.12 1.28 -5.56
N ALA A 146 9.01 1.96 -5.32
CA ALA A 146 7.81 1.82 -6.13
C ALA A 146 7.28 3.18 -6.59
N HIS A 147 6.70 3.17 -7.78
CA HIS A 147 5.92 4.25 -8.34
C HIS A 147 4.54 3.72 -8.70
N ALA A 148 3.49 4.39 -8.22
CA ALA A 148 2.12 4.07 -8.57
C ALA A 148 1.42 5.31 -9.11
N TYR A 149 0.64 5.14 -10.18
CA TYR A 149 -0.06 6.23 -10.83
C TYR A 149 -1.39 5.79 -11.44
N TRP A 150 -2.34 6.72 -11.51
CA TRP A 150 -3.59 6.47 -12.20
C TRP A 150 -3.42 6.55 -13.71
N ASN A 151 -3.71 5.47 -14.41
CA ASN A 151 -3.69 5.44 -15.87
C ASN A 151 -5.09 5.82 -16.40
N GLN A 152 -5.16 6.95 -17.09
CA GLN A 152 -6.40 7.51 -17.64
C GLN A 152 -7.03 6.62 -18.72
N ASP A 153 -6.21 6.01 -19.57
CA ASP A 153 -6.69 5.21 -20.72
C ASP A 153 -7.31 3.88 -20.27
N SER A 154 -6.69 3.24 -19.27
CA SER A 154 -7.18 1.96 -18.74
C SER A 154 -8.09 2.10 -17.53
N THR A 155 -8.24 3.31 -16.95
CA THR A 155 -9.00 3.60 -15.73
C THR A 155 -8.59 2.71 -14.54
N ARG A 156 -7.28 2.52 -14.36
CA ARG A 156 -6.68 1.63 -13.36
C ARG A 156 -5.54 2.32 -12.63
N LEU A 157 -5.32 1.91 -11.40
CA LEU A 157 -4.09 2.23 -10.68
C LEU A 157 -2.99 1.29 -11.19
N GLN A 158 -2.03 1.84 -11.93
CA GLN A 158 -0.82 1.12 -12.35
C GLN A 158 0.29 1.34 -11.33
N PHE A 159 1.16 0.35 -11.20
CA PHE A 159 2.35 0.45 -10.37
C PHE A 159 3.51 -0.34 -10.98
N ASN A 160 4.70 0.13 -10.69
CA ASN A 160 5.94 -0.59 -10.94
C ASN A 160 6.85 -0.47 -9.72
N ALA A 161 7.67 -1.48 -9.49
CA ALA A 161 8.62 -1.47 -8.40
C ALA A 161 9.91 -2.21 -8.77
N LYS A 162 11.00 -1.77 -8.13
CA LYS A 162 12.24 -2.50 -8.02
C LYS A 162 12.38 -2.99 -6.61
N VAL A 163 12.63 -4.28 -6.46
CA VAL A 163 12.72 -4.94 -5.16
C VAL A 163 14.10 -5.56 -5.02
N ASN A 164 14.71 -5.39 -3.87
CA ASN A 164 16.04 -5.91 -3.53
C ASN A 164 17.11 -5.57 -4.59
N GLU A 165 17.12 -4.29 -5.02
CA GLU A 165 18.10 -3.84 -6.02
C GLU A 165 19.52 -3.89 -5.45
N THR A 166 20.36 -4.69 -6.08
CA THR A 166 21.79 -4.82 -5.78
C THR A 166 22.61 -4.50 -7.04
N ALA A 167 23.94 -4.52 -6.95
CA ALA A 167 24.80 -4.27 -8.10
C ALA A 167 24.60 -5.27 -9.26
N ASN A 168 24.14 -6.49 -8.97
CA ASN A 168 24.06 -7.58 -9.93
C ASN A 168 22.63 -8.13 -10.13
N HIS A 169 21.72 -7.88 -9.21
CA HIS A 169 20.37 -8.47 -9.20
C HIS A 169 19.31 -7.42 -8.86
N THR A 170 18.19 -7.48 -9.54
CA THR A 170 17.04 -6.63 -9.27
C THR A 170 15.75 -7.35 -9.65
N THR A 171 14.90 -7.60 -8.68
CA THR A 171 13.54 -8.10 -8.95
C THR A 171 12.67 -6.93 -9.41
N LEU A 172 12.04 -7.10 -10.57
CA LEU A 172 11.11 -6.10 -11.11
C LEU A 172 9.67 -6.56 -10.88
N VAL A 173 8.83 -5.62 -10.53
CA VAL A 173 7.39 -5.83 -10.36
C VAL A 173 6.66 -4.79 -11.18
N ASP A 174 5.76 -5.23 -12.04
CA ASP A 174 4.83 -4.39 -12.78
C ASP A 174 3.40 -4.87 -12.50
N GLY A 175 2.44 -3.96 -12.48
CA GLY A 175 1.08 -4.40 -12.24
C GLY A 175 0.06 -3.29 -12.27
N TYR A 176 -1.18 -3.70 -12.02
CA TYR A 176 -2.28 -2.77 -11.85
C TYR A 176 -3.33 -3.28 -10.86
N ALA A 177 -4.04 -2.35 -10.26
CA ALA A 177 -5.26 -2.62 -9.50
C ALA A 177 -6.45 -1.94 -10.20
N ASP A 178 -7.44 -2.73 -10.56
CA ASP A 178 -8.73 -2.25 -11.06
C ASP A 178 -9.71 -2.24 -9.88
N LEU A 179 -9.90 -1.06 -9.32
CA LEU A 179 -10.74 -0.87 -8.14
C LEU A 179 -12.24 -1.02 -8.47
N THR A 180 -12.62 -0.86 -9.74
CA THR A 180 -14.00 -0.97 -10.19
C THR A 180 -14.42 -2.43 -10.31
N SER A 181 -13.57 -3.26 -10.91
CA SER A 181 -13.81 -4.69 -11.09
C SER A 181 -13.26 -5.55 -9.95
N ASN A 182 -12.64 -4.93 -8.94
CA ASN A 182 -11.99 -5.58 -7.81
C ASN A 182 -10.97 -6.65 -8.25
N ARG A 183 -10.13 -6.31 -9.22
CA ARG A 183 -9.10 -7.19 -9.78
C ARG A 183 -7.71 -6.62 -9.58
N LEU A 184 -6.77 -7.54 -9.38
CA LEU A 184 -5.34 -7.25 -9.29
C LEU A 184 -4.60 -8.05 -10.38
N TRP A 185 -3.52 -7.46 -10.89
CA TRP A 185 -2.54 -8.15 -11.73
C TRP A 185 -1.15 -7.68 -11.37
N ILE A 186 -0.25 -8.63 -11.13
CA ILE A 186 1.15 -8.40 -10.81
C ILE A 186 1.99 -9.32 -11.67
N ASP A 187 2.91 -8.76 -12.43
CA ASP A 187 3.98 -9.47 -13.10
C ASP A 187 5.28 -9.28 -12.31
N LEU A 188 5.84 -10.36 -11.83
CA LEU A 188 7.09 -10.40 -11.07
C LEU A 188 8.17 -11.05 -11.93
N PHE A 189 9.20 -10.28 -12.26
CA PHE A 189 10.40 -10.75 -12.94
C PHE A 189 11.49 -10.97 -11.89
N ALA A 190 11.58 -12.22 -11.45
CA ALA A 190 12.47 -12.65 -10.40
C ALA A 190 13.93 -12.70 -10.89
N ASP A 191 14.83 -12.07 -10.14
CA ASP A 191 16.26 -12.13 -10.32
C ASP A 191 16.90 -12.39 -8.94
N SER A 192 17.25 -13.64 -8.67
CA SER A 192 17.70 -14.15 -7.37
C SER A 192 16.70 -13.80 -6.24
N THR A 193 15.41 -13.84 -6.56
CA THR A 193 14.34 -13.44 -5.65
C THR A 193 14.06 -14.51 -4.61
N ASN A 194 13.97 -14.12 -3.33
CA ASN A 194 13.52 -15.01 -2.27
C ASN A 194 12.07 -15.43 -2.51
N ILE A 195 11.82 -16.74 -2.57
CA ILE A 195 10.50 -17.30 -2.89
C ILE A 195 9.68 -17.73 -1.68
N SER A 196 10.10 -17.40 -0.46
CA SER A 196 9.36 -17.75 0.77
C SER A 196 7.96 -17.14 0.84
N PHE A 197 7.66 -16.09 0.05
CA PHE A 197 6.31 -15.53 -0.08
C PHE A 197 5.28 -16.56 -0.59
N LEU A 198 5.73 -17.62 -1.28
CA LEU A 198 4.85 -18.72 -1.71
C LEU A 198 4.24 -19.49 -0.54
N ASN A 199 4.85 -19.43 0.66
CA ASN A 199 4.25 -20.01 1.87
C ASN A 199 2.89 -19.40 2.17
N GLY A 200 2.74 -18.09 2.03
CA GLY A 200 1.47 -17.41 2.24
C GLY A 200 0.45 -17.68 1.13
N LEU A 201 0.91 -17.69 -0.13
CA LEU A 201 0.04 -17.89 -1.30
C LEU A 201 -0.42 -19.34 -1.48
N LEU A 202 0.44 -20.31 -1.18
CA LEU A 202 0.23 -21.73 -1.48
C LEU A 202 0.12 -22.60 -0.23
N SER A 203 -0.21 -22.03 0.92
CA SER A 203 -0.23 -22.69 2.23
C SER A 203 -1.10 -23.96 2.29
N SER A 204 -2.14 -24.06 1.45
CA SER A 204 -2.97 -25.25 1.35
C SER A 204 -2.30 -26.43 0.64
N PHE A 205 -1.28 -26.17 -0.16
CA PHE A 205 -0.63 -27.14 -1.02
C PHE A 205 0.82 -27.40 -0.64
N MET A 206 1.57 -26.37 -0.27
CA MET A 206 2.97 -26.47 0.13
C MET A 206 3.29 -25.55 1.31
N GLY A 207 4.37 -25.89 2.01
CA GLY A 207 4.90 -25.11 3.13
C GLY A 207 6.41 -25.22 3.23
N ASN A 208 6.98 -24.43 4.16
CA ASN A 208 8.42 -24.37 4.39
C ASN A 208 9.22 -24.13 3.09
N VAL A 209 8.68 -23.27 2.22
CA VAL A 209 9.33 -22.86 0.97
C VAL A 209 10.52 -21.98 1.30
N GLU A 210 11.70 -22.37 0.86
CA GLU A 210 12.97 -21.67 1.06
C GLU A 210 13.73 -21.64 -0.25
N GLY A 211 14.56 -20.61 -0.45
CA GLY A 211 15.45 -20.51 -1.60
C GLY A 211 15.20 -19.28 -2.45
N ASN A 212 15.91 -19.22 -3.56
CA ASN A 212 15.81 -18.13 -4.52
C ASN A 212 15.42 -18.65 -5.90
N ALA A 213 14.84 -17.78 -6.69
CA ALA A 213 14.43 -18.09 -8.05
C ALA A 213 14.77 -16.99 -9.04
N ASN A 214 14.90 -17.41 -10.30
CA ASN A 214 15.00 -16.55 -11.46
C ASN A 214 13.87 -16.92 -12.43
N GLY A 215 13.24 -15.92 -13.05
CA GLY A 215 12.17 -16.17 -14.01
C GLY A 215 11.01 -15.20 -13.90
N HIS A 216 9.83 -15.64 -14.29
CA HIS A 216 8.64 -14.80 -14.35
C HIS A 216 7.45 -15.50 -13.70
N ILE A 217 6.75 -14.76 -12.85
CA ILE A 217 5.45 -15.15 -12.26
C ILE A 217 4.45 -14.04 -12.52
N SER A 218 3.26 -14.42 -12.97
CA SER A 218 2.08 -13.57 -13.00
C SER A 218 1.12 -13.98 -11.89
N ILE A 219 0.71 -13.01 -11.10
CA ILE A 219 -0.23 -13.16 -10.00
C ILE A 219 -1.45 -12.31 -10.33
N GLY A 220 -2.60 -12.90 -10.55
CA GLY A 220 -3.73 -12.13 -11.01
C GLY A 220 -5.08 -12.74 -10.74
N GLY A 221 -6.12 -11.93 -10.93
CA GLY A 221 -7.50 -12.35 -10.76
C GLY A 221 -8.32 -11.42 -9.88
N PRO A 222 -9.53 -11.83 -9.49
CA PRO A 222 -10.28 -11.15 -8.46
C PRO A 222 -9.50 -11.13 -7.15
N MET A 223 -9.52 -10.00 -6.40
CA MET A 223 -8.74 -9.87 -5.15
C MET A 223 -9.08 -10.91 -4.07
N ASN A 224 -10.21 -11.60 -4.20
CA ASN A 224 -10.63 -12.68 -3.31
C ASN A 224 -10.37 -14.10 -3.88
N ALA A 225 -9.82 -14.21 -5.10
CA ALA A 225 -9.52 -15.48 -5.76
C ALA A 225 -8.39 -15.26 -6.76
N ILE A 226 -7.15 -15.31 -6.26
CA ILE A 226 -5.94 -15.04 -7.02
C ILE A 226 -5.44 -16.31 -7.69
N ASP A 227 -5.17 -16.23 -8.97
CA ASP A 227 -4.47 -17.22 -9.77
C ASP A 227 -2.98 -16.90 -9.87
N LEU A 228 -2.17 -17.93 -10.00
CA LEU A 228 -0.71 -17.83 -10.15
C LEU A 228 -0.28 -18.65 -11.36
N ASP A 229 0.44 -18.01 -12.27
CA ASP A 229 1.01 -18.64 -13.46
C ASP A 229 2.46 -18.20 -13.66
N GLY A 230 3.31 -19.06 -14.19
CA GLY A 230 4.68 -18.67 -14.49
C GLY A 230 5.68 -19.82 -14.53
N LYS A 231 6.95 -19.45 -14.71
CA LYS A 231 8.08 -20.37 -14.72
C LYS A 231 9.23 -19.76 -13.93
N LEU A 232 9.76 -20.55 -13.00
CA LEU A 232 10.92 -20.19 -12.21
C LEU A 232 11.99 -21.27 -12.35
N LEU A 233 13.23 -20.82 -12.51
CA LEU A 233 14.42 -21.64 -12.27
C LEU A 233 14.80 -21.42 -10.81
N THR A 234 14.82 -22.48 -10.02
CA THR A 234 14.96 -22.36 -8.58
C THR A 234 16.12 -23.18 -8.02
N ASP A 235 16.76 -22.63 -7.00
CA ASP A 235 17.50 -23.39 -6.00
C ASP A 235 16.67 -23.30 -4.72
N ALA A 236 15.82 -24.32 -4.49
CA ALA A 236 14.74 -24.22 -3.54
C ALA A 236 14.44 -25.54 -2.83
N ALA A 237 13.88 -25.44 -1.64
CA ALA A 237 13.30 -26.56 -0.89
C ALA A 237 11.89 -26.20 -0.43
N PHE A 238 11.01 -27.20 -0.39
CA PHE A 238 9.66 -27.05 0.16
C PHE A 238 9.08 -28.39 0.61
N ASP A 239 8.09 -28.31 1.48
CA ASP A 239 7.32 -29.45 1.93
C ASP A 239 5.99 -29.51 1.14
N LEU A 240 5.71 -30.65 0.50
CA LEU A 240 4.45 -30.86 -0.21
C LEU A 240 3.42 -31.45 0.75
N THR A 241 2.39 -30.68 1.09
CA THR A 241 1.38 -31.03 2.10
C THR A 241 0.69 -32.38 1.83
N PRO A 242 0.23 -32.72 0.59
CA PRO A 242 -0.46 -33.98 0.31
C PRO A 242 0.39 -35.22 0.53
N THR A 243 1.70 -35.14 0.38
CA THR A 243 2.62 -36.29 0.51
C THR A 243 3.41 -36.27 1.80
N ASN A 244 3.37 -35.17 2.55
CA ASN A 244 4.20 -34.91 3.73
C ASN A 244 5.69 -35.18 3.47
N ALA A 245 6.16 -34.79 2.29
CA ALA A 245 7.54 -35.02 1.84
C ALA A 245 8.22 -33.69 1.53
N ARG A 246 9.53 -33.62 1.88
CA ARG A 246 10.38 -32.49 1.53
C ARG A 246 11.05 -32.72 0.19
N TYR A 247 10.95 -31.74 -0.68
CA TYR A 247 11.56 -31.73 -2.00
C TYR A 247 12.66 -30.67 -2.05
N HIS A 248 13.73 -31.00 -2.77
CA HIS A 248 14.84 -30.10 -3.06
C HIS A 248 15.01 -30.01 -4.57
N PHE A 249 15.03 -28.84 -5.09
CA PHE A 249 15.30 -28.56 -6.50
C PHE A 249 16.56 -27.72 -6.60
N LYS A 250 17.40 -28.03 -7.55
CA LYS A 250 18.61 -27.28 -7.84
C LYS A 250 18.71 -27.07 -9.34
N ASP A 251 18.84 -25.82 -9.76
CA ASP A 251 19.01 -25.40 -11.17
C ASP A 251 17.96 -26.00 -12.12
N THR A 252 16.71 -26.12 -11.67
CA THR A 252 15.57 -26.69 -12.43
C THR A 252 14.55 -25.63 -12.80
#